data_d59c8adcadbfba4aa1934eacd948a1d3
#
_entry.id   d59c8adcadbfba4aa1934eacd948a1d3
#
_cell.length_a   1.000
_cell.length_b   1.000
_cell.length_c   1.000
_cell.angle_alpha   90.00
_cell.angle_beta   90.00
_cell.angle_gamma   90.00
#
_symmetry.space_group_name_H-M   'P 1'
#
loop_
_entity.id
_entity.type
_entity.pdbx_description
1 polymer ?
#
loop_
_entity_poly.entity_id
_entity_poly.type
_entity_poly.pdbx_seq_one_letter_code
_entity_poly.pdbx_strand_id
1 'polypeptide(L)'
;MFIGHFAVGFGAKRFAPRVSLGTLFLAAQFIDLLWPTLLLLGVERVRIAPGITAFTPLDFEHYPWSHSLFMVIVWGGLFGAVYYVLRRDARASVVLAMAVLSHWLLDFLTHRPDLPLWPDATRVGLGLWNSVPATLAMEIGLFVCGILLYVRSTRARDAAGHWTLWALVALLGLIYAGNLLGPPPPDVLAKIGRAHV
;
A
#
# COMPACT_ATOMS: atom_id res chain seq x y z
N MET A 1 5.66 -1.05 1.27
CA MET A 1 5.41 -0.16 2.45
C MET A 1 4.10 -0.54 3.13
N PHE A 2 3.80 0.01 4.37
CA PHE A 2 2.48 -0.22 4.99
C PHE A 2 1.70 1.10 5.16
N ILE A 3 2.01 1.91 6.18
CA ILE A 3 1.28 3.18 6.42
C ILE A 3 1.52 4.22 5.32
N GLY A 4 2.64 4.11 4.58
CA GLY A 4 2.93 4.96 3.44
C GLY A 4 1.88 4.84 2.32
N HIS A 5 1.37 3.64 2.03
CA HIS A 5 0.28 3.46 1.05
C HIS A 5 -1.04 4.07 1.54
N PHE A 6 -1.38 3.92 2.83
CA PHE A 6 -2.56 4.58 3.40
C PHE A 6 -2.47 6.11 3.33
N ALA A 7 -1.25 6.67 3.42
CA ALA A 7 -1.01 8.10 3.27
C ALA A 7 -1.51 8.63 1.91
N VAL A 8 -1.29 7.86 0.85
CA VAL A 8 -1.81 8.20 -0.50
C VAL A 8 -3.33 8.24 -0.49
N GLY A 9 -4.00 7.27 0.13
CA GLY A 9 -5.45 7.24 0.24
C GLY A 9 -6.01 8.46 0.99
N PHE A 10 -5.36 8.87 2.10
CA PHE A 10 -5.70 10.10 2.81
C PHE A 10 -5.51 11.35 1.92
N GLY A 11 -4.34 11.50 1.28
CA GLY A 11 -4.01 12.64 0.44
C GLY A 11 -4.87 12.74 -0.82
N ALA A 12 -5.22 11.61 -1.42
CA ALA A 12 -6.06 11.54 -2.63
C ALA A 12 -7.47 12.12 -2.42
N LYS A 13 -7.95 12.18 -1.17
CA LYS A 13 -9.23 12.80 -0.82
C LYS A 13 -9.34 14.26 -1.29
N ARG A 14 -8.23 15.00 -1.30
CA ARG A 14 -8.17 16.37 -1.82
C ARG A 14 -8.54 16.46 -3.31
N PHE A 15 -8.18 15.45 -4.08
CA PHE A 15 -8.34 15.43 -5.54
C PHE A 15 -9.64 14.75 -5.98
N ALA A 16 -10.18 13.85 -5.14
CA ALA A 16 -11.43 13.13 -5.36
C ALA A 16 -12.37 13.25 -4.14
N PRO A 17 -12.88 14.45 -3.81
CA PRO A 17 -13.60 14.72 -2.56
C PRO A 17 -14.92 13.96 -2.42
N ARG A 18 -15.51 13.49 -3.53
CA ARG A 18 -16.76 12.70 -3.51
C ARG A 18 -16.51 11.20 -3.30
N VAL A 19 -15.28 10.72 -3.48
CA VAL A 19 -14.92 9.31 -3.27
C VAL A 19 -14.82 9.03 -1.77
N SER A 20 -15.35 7.88 -1.33
CA SER A 20 -15.22 7.46 0.08
C SER A 20 -13.75 7.19 0.42
N LEU A 21 -13.37 7.42 1.69
CA LEU A 21 -12.01 7.13 2.15
C LEU A 21 -11.69 5.63 2.00
N GLY A 22 -12.67 4.74 2.26
CA GLY A 22 -12.51 3.30 2.04
C GLY A 22 -12.18 2.94 0.59
N THR A 23 -12.82 3.59 -0.40
CA THR A 23 -12.50 3.36 -1.82
C THR A 23 -11.10 3.88 -2.18
N LEU A 24 -10.67 5.00 -1.60
CA LEU A 24 -9.31 5.52 -1.79
C LEU A 24 -8.25 4.59 -1.17
N PHE A 25 -8.52 4.05 0.00
CA PHE A 25 -7.65 3.04 0.63
C PHE A 25 -7.63 1.74 -0.17
N LEU A 26 -8.80 1.28 -0.64
CA LEU A 26 -8.86 0.10 -1.50
C LEU A 26 -8.00 0.27 -2.74
N ALA A 27 -8.00 1.45 -3.37
CA ALA A 27 -7.15 1.73 -4.53
C ALA A 27 -5.66 1.77 -4.15
N ALA A 28 -5.30 2.47 -3.08
CA ALA A 28 -3.90 2.59 -2.65
C ALA A 28 -3.29 1.27 -2.18
N GLN A 29 -4.10 0.38 -1.60
CA GLN A 29 -3.71 -0.94 -1.08
C GLN A 29 -4.05 -2.09 -2.03
N PHE A 30 -4.59 -1.80 -3.22
CA PHE A 30 -5.13 -2.83 -4.12
C PHE A 30 -4.10 -3.91 -4.44
N ILE A 31 -2.87 -3.53 -4.68
CA ILE A 31 -1.76 -4.44 -5.01
C ILE A 31 -1.44 -5.36 -3.83
N ASP A 32 -1.38 -4.82 -2.62
CA ASP A 32 -1.15 -5.59 -1.38
C ASP A 32 -2.34 -6.48 -0.98
N LEU A 33 -3.54 -6.19 -1.46
CA LEU A 33 -4.70 -7.08 -1.31
C LEU A 33 -4.71 -8.19 -2.37
N LEU A 34 -4.24 -7.89 -3.57
CA LEU A 34 -4.12 -8.86 -4.65
C LEU A 34 -3.01 -9.87 -4.38
N TRP A 35 -1.85 -9.41 -3.91
CA TRP A 35 -0.66 -10.23 -3.70
C TRP A 35 -0.88 -11.47 -2.80
N PRO A 36 -1.46 -11.38 -1.59
CA PRO A 36 -1.75 -12.56 -0.77
C PRO A 36 -2.67 -13.56 -1.45
N THR A 37 -3.62 -13.10 -2.24
CA THR A 37 -4.49 -13.97 -3.03
C THR A 37 -3.69 -14.77 -4.05
N LEU A 38 -2.75 -14.14 -4.76
CA LEU A 38 -1.88 -14.80 -5.74
C LEU A 38 -0.87 -15.75 -5.06
N LEU A 39 -0.41 -15.44 -3.84
CA LEU A 39 0.40 -16.36 -3.02
C LEU A 39 -0.40 -17.61 -2.64
N LEU A 40 -1.63 -17.44 -2.16
CA LEU A 40 -2.50 -18.58 -1.78
C LEU A 40 -2.83 -19.47 -2.98
N LEU A 41 -2.96 -18.90 -4.17
CA LEU A 41 -3.18 -19.65 -5.41
C LEU A 41 -1.90 -20.28 -5.98
N GLY A 42 -0.74 -20.05 -5.36
CA GLY A 42 0.55 -20.56 -5.82
C GLY A 42 1.09 -19.91 -7.10
N VAL A 43 0.46 -18.81 -7.53
CA VAL A 43 0.86 -18.03 -8.73
C VAL A 43 2.12 -17.21 -8.44
N GLU A 44 2.20 -16.65 -7.23
CA GLU A 44 3.34 -15.87 -6.77
C GLU A 44 4.03 -16.55 -5.58
N ARG A 45 5.27 -16.15 -5.30
CA ARG A 45 6.10 -16.79 -4.27
C ARG A 45 6.90 -15.78 -3.48
N VAL A 46 6.91 -15.97 -2.17
CA VAL A 46 7.73 -15.24 -1.21
C VAL A 46 8.31 -16.24 -0.22
N ARG A 47 9.48 -15.94 0.30
CA ARG A 47 10.15 -16.74 1.34
C ARG A 47 10.42 -15.86 2.56
N ILE A 48 10.37 -16.47 3.73
CA ILE A 48 10.84 -15.82 4.96
C ILE A 48 12.35 -16.04 5.06
N ALA A 49 13.11 -14.97 4.99
CA ALA A 49 14.58 -14.95 5.03
C ALA A 49 15.06 -13.87 6.02
N PRO A 50 15.14 -14.17 7.32
CA PRO A 50 15.60 -13.21 8.33
C PRO A 50 16.97 -12.64 7.98
N GLY A 51 17.09 -11.30 8.07
CA GLY A 51 18.33 -10.59 7.77
C GLY A 51 18.53 -10.22 6.29
N ILE A 52 17.59 -10.54 5.40
CA ILE A 52 17.67 -10.17 3.97
C ILE A 52 17.60 -8.65 3.76
N THR A 53 16.89 -7.95 4.64
CA THR A 53 16.97 -6.51 4.86
C THR A 53 16.94 -6.23 6.37
N ALA A 54 17.27 -5.00 6.77
CA ALA A 54 17.19 -4.60 8.17
C ALA A 54 15.73 -4.43 8.66
N PHE A 55 14.78 -4.18 7.74
CA PHE A 55 13.40 -3.83 8.07
C PHE A 55 12.43 -5.00 7.91
N THR A 56 12.56 -5.83 6.88
CA THR A 56 11.64 -6.95 6.63
C THR A 56 12.39 -8.24 6.31
N PRO A 57 11.91 -9.41 6.82
CA PRO A 57 12.47 -10.71 6.50
C PRO A 57 11.91 -11.30 5.19
N LEU A 58 11.20 -10.54 4.37
CA LEU A 58 10.55 -11.05 3.17
C LEU A 58 11.53 -11.07 1.99
N ASP A 59 11.71 -12.24 1.40
CA ASP A 59 12.43 -12.46 0.15
C ASP A 59 11.41 -12.68 -0.98
N PHE A 60 11.23 -11.69 -1.83
CA PHE A 60 10.26 -11.69 -2.91
C PHE A 60 10.83 -12.41 -4.12
N GLU A 61 10.60 -13.72 -4.20
CA GLU A 61 11.19 -14.58 -5.23
C GLU A 61 10.51 -14.40 -6.59
N HIS A 62 9.16 -14.40 -6.61
CA HIS A 62 8.39 -14.29 -7.86
C HIS A 62 7.03 -13.65 -7.57
N TYR A 63 6.82 -12.41 -8.02
CA TYR A 63 5.60 -11.64 -7.79
C TYR A 63 5.27 -10.65 -8.93
N PRO A 64 5.40 -11.07 -10.20
CA PRO A 64 5.29 -10.18 -11.35
C PRO A 64 3.85 -9.78 -11.68
N TRP A 65 2.86 -10.58 -11.29
CA TRP A 65 1.46 -10.34 -11.63
C TRP A 65 0.80 -9.27 -10.76
N SER A 66 1.24 -9.16 -9.51
CA SER A 66 0.81 -8.08 -8.63
C SER A 66 1.72 -6.85 -8.78
N HIS A 67 3.05 -7.00 -8.65
CA HIS A 67 3.96 -5.89 -8.40
C HIS A 67 4.85 -5.48 -9.59
N SER A 68 4.76 -6.08 -10.79
CA SER A 68 5.49 -5.47 -11.91
C SER A 68 4.87 -4.13 -12.29
N LEU A 69 5.71 -3.16 -12.67
CA LEU A 69 5.22 -1.84 -13.11
C LEU A 69 4.18 -1.97 -14.22
N PHE A 70 4.42 -2.86 -15.17
CA PHE A 70 3.47 -3.13 -16.26
C PHE A 70 2.11 -3.57 -15.71
N MET A 71 2.09 -4.56 -14.83
CA MET A 71 0.81 -5.07 -14.29
C MET A 71 0.14 -4.07 -13.37
N VAL A 72 0.90 -3.28 -12.60
CA VAL A 72 0.32 -2.20 -11.77
C VAL A 72 -0.34 -1.12 -12.64
N ILE A 73 0.23 -0.81 -13.82
CA ILE A 73 -0.45 0.07 -14.80
C ILE A 73 -1.75 -0.56 -15.30
N VAL A 74 -1.75 -1.86 -15.63
CA VAL A 74 -2.94 -2.60 -16.07
C VAL A 74 -4.00 -2.60 -14.96
N TRP A 75 -3.63 -2.94 -13.72
CA TRP A 75 -4.54 -2.95 -12.58
C TRP A 75 -5.10 -1.56 -12.26
N GLY A 76 -4.26 -0.52 -12.31
CA GLY A 76 -4.68 0.86 -12.13
C GLY A 76 -5.68 1.31 -13.20
N GLY A 77 -5.39 1.00 -14.46
CA GLY A 77 -6.30 1.25 -15.58
C GLY A 77 -7.64 0.53 -15.41
N LEU A 78 -7.61 -0.76 -15.06
CA LEU A 78 -8.81 -1.56 -14.81
C LEU A 78 -9.62 -1.01 -13.64
N PHE A 79 -8.96 -0.69 -12.51
CA PHE A 79 -9.63 -0.12 -11.33
C PHE A 79 -10.33 1.21 -11.67
N GLY A 80 -9.63 2.11 -12.36
CA GLY A 80 -10.20 3.36 -12.84
C GLY A 80 -11.34 3.17 -13.82
N ALA A 81 -11.21 2.24 -14.77
CA ALA A 81 -12.26 1.93 -15.76
C ALA A 81 -13.52 1.38 -15.09
N VAL A 82 -13.38 0.43 -14.18
CA VAL A 82 -14.52 -0.13 -13.40
C VAL A 82 -15.21 0.98 -12.62
N TYR A 83 -14.45 1.83 -11.92
CA TYR A 83 -15.05 2.96 -11.20
C TYR A 83 -15.79 3.91 -12.14
N TYR A 84 -15.21 4.22 -13.32
CA TYR A 84 -15.86 5.07 -14.32
C TYR A 84 -17.17 4.48 -14.83
N VAL A 85 -17.20 3.20 -15.13
CA VAL A 85 -18.45 2.53 -15.57
C VAL A 85 -19.54 2.63 -14.50
N LEU A 86 -19.17 2.45 -13.22
CA LEU A 86 -20.11 2.45 -12.10
C LEU A 86 -20.56 3.86 -11.68
N ARG A 87 -19.69 4.87 -11.77
CA ARG A 87 -19.92 6.20 -11.18
C ARG A 87 -19.95 7.35 -12.17
N ARG A 88 -19.47 7.15 -13.40
CA ARG A 88 -19.40 8.15 -14.48
C ARG A 88 -18.62 9.43 -14.06
N ASP A 89 -17.64 9.28 -13.14
CA ASP A 89 -16.78 10.35 -12.67
C ASP A 89 -15.34 10.12 -13.17
N ALA A 90 -15.01 10.74 -14.32
CA ALA A 90 -13.71 10.59 -14.96
C ALA A 90 -12.56 11.08 -14.07
N ARG A 91 -12.75 12.20 -13.33
CA ARG A 91 -11.72 12.73 -12.45
C ARG A 91 -11.41 11.76 -11.30
N ALA A 92 -12.44 11.25 -10.64
CA ALA A 92 -12.25 10.28 -9.56
C ALA A 92 -11.61 8.99 -10.08
N SER A 93 -12.00 8.52 -11.28
CA SER A 93 -11.43 7.33 -11.93
C SER A 93 -9.93 7.47 -12.15
N VAL A 94 -9.49 8.63 -12.66
CA VAL A 94 -8.05 8.91 -12.85
C VAL A 94 -7.33 8.96 -11.51
N VAL A 95 -7.89 9.63 -10.50
CA VAL A 95 -7.28 9.69 -9.15
C VAL A 95 -7.12 8.30 -8.55
N LEU A 96 -8.11 7.41 -8.70
CA LEU A 96 -8.04 6.03 -8.22
C LEU A 96 -7.01 5.19 -8.99
N ALA A 97 -6.94 5.34 -10.32
CA ALA A 97 -5.91 4.70 -11.13
C ALA A 97 -4.50 5.12 -10.69
N MET A 98 -4.31 6.42 -10.44
CA MET A 98 -3.04 6.96 -9.93
C MET A 98 -2.73 6.51 -8.49
N ALA A 99 -3.76 6.31 -7.65
CA ALA A 99 -3.57 5.75 -6.31
C ALA A 99 -3.08 4.28 -6.37
N VAL A 100 -3.59 3.47 -7.30
CA VAL A 100 -3.04 2.12 -7.57
C VAL A 100 -1.59 2.21 -8.06
N LEU A 101 -1.30 3.09 -9.03
CA LEU A 101 0.05 3.25 -9.57
C LEU A 101 1.05 3.73 -8.53
N SER A 102 0.64 4.58 -7.60
CA SER A 102 1.50 5.09 -6.53
C SER A 102 2.07 3.99 -5.65
N HIS A 103 1.38 2.85 -5.55
CA HIS A 103 1.86 1.68 -4.81
C HIS A 103 3.25 1.26 -5.29
N TRP A 104 3.39 1.04 -6.60
CA TRP A 104 4.67 0.66 -7.20
C TRP A 104 5.76 1.72 -6.99
N LEU A 105 5.41 3.00 -7.09
CA LEU A 105 6.37 4.11 -6.89
C LEU A 105 6.91 4.15 -5.46
N LEU A 106 6.06 3.92 -4.47
CA LEU A 106 6.46 3.87 -3.07
C LEU A 106 7.29 2.61 -2.76
N ASP A 107 6.93 1.48 -3.36
CA ASP A 107 7.69 0.25 -3.22
C ASP A 107 9.05 0.31 -3.89
N PHE A 108 9.17 1.02 -5.01
CA PHE A 108 10.46 1.28 -5.65
C PHE A 108 11.46 1.97 -4.69
N LEU A 109 10.98 2.84 -3.79
CA LEU A 109 11.83 3.48 -2.80
C LEU A 109 12.29 2.49 -1.72
N THR A 110 11.44 1.57 -1.31
CA THR A 110 11.68 0.72 -0.14
C THR A 110 12.30 -0.63 -0.50
N HIS A 111 11.87 -1.25 -1.57
CA HIS A 111 12.37 -2.54 -2.01
C HIS A 111 13.86 -2.48 -2.36
N ARG A 112 14.60 -3.54 -2.05
CA ARG A 112 15.88 -3.80 -2.69
C ARG A 112 15.65 -4.01 -4.20
N PRO A 113 16.71 -4.14 -5.06
CA PRO A 113 16.53 -4.37 -6.49
C PRO A 113 15.89 -5.74 -6.81
N ASP A 114 14.65 -5.95 -6.32
CA ASP A 114 13.84 -7.14 -6.55
C ASP A 114 12.47 -6.82 -7.17
N LEU A 115 12.08 -5.53 -7.24
CA LEU A 115 10.80 -5.08 -7.78
C LEU A 115 10.79 -5.16 -9.32
N PRO A 116 9.90 -5.96 -9.95
CA PRO A 116 9.92 -6.15 -11.40
C PRO A 116 9.42 -4.91 -12.17
N LEU A 117 10.04 -4.61 -13.31
CA LEU A 117 9.50 -3.65 -14.28
C LEU A 117 8.44 -4.31 -15.19
N TRP A 118 8.72 -5.54 -15.61
CA TRP A 118 7.88 -6.36 -16.48
C TRP A 118 7.88 -7.79 -15.94
N PRO A 119 6.86 -8.62 -16.19
CA PRO A 119 6.94 -10.03 -15.84
C PRO A 119 8.23 -10.69 -16.34
N ASP A 120 8.97 -11.32 -15.44
CA ASP A 120 10.22 -12.03 -15.70
C ASP A 120 11.39 -11.20 -16.30
N ALA A 121 11.34 -9.87 -16.12
CA ALA A 121 12.37 -8.96 -16.65
C ALA A 121 13.18 -8.28 -15.53
N THR A 122 13.88 -7.19 -15.89
CA THR A 122 14.71 -6.37 -15.02
C THR A 122 13.99 -6.00 -13.71
N ARG A 123 14.71 -6.16 -12.62
CA ARG A 123 14.24 -5.79 -11.28
C ARG A 123 14.97 -4.56 -10.80
N VAL A 124 14.24 -3.68 -10.10
CA VAL A 124 14.73 -2.38 -9.60
C VAL A 124 14.31 -2.17 -8.15
N GLY A 125 14.88 -1.14 -7.49
CA GLY A 125 14.54 -0.74 -6.13
C GLY A 125 15.69 0.03 -5.51
N LEU A 126 15.38 0.98 -4.64
CA LEU A 126 16.38 1.84 -3.97
C LEU A 126 16.82 1.27 -2.61
N GLY A 127 16.17 0.25 -2.09
CA GLY A 127 16.61 -0.51 -0.93
C GLY A 127 16.49 0.22 0.40
N LEU A 128 15.51 1.11 0.57
CA LEU A 128 15.34 1.85 1.83
C LEU A 128 15.13 0.91 3.03
N TRP A 129 14.58 -0.31 2.81
CA TRP A 129 14.45 -1.33 3.86
C TRP A 129 15.77 -1.82 4.46
N ASN A 130 16.91 -1.47 3.85
CA ASN A 130 18.22 -1.72 4.46
C ASN A 130 18.56 -0.75 5.62
N SER A 131 17.72 0.29 5.84
CA SER A 131 17.87 1.26 6.93
C SER A 131 16.54 1.43 7.67
N VAL A 132 16.46 0.85 8.87
CA VAL A 132 15.26 1.01 9.74
C VAL A 132 14.94 2.49 10.00
N PRO A 133 15.90 3.37 10.39
CA PRO A 133 15.59 4.77 10.65
C PRO A 133 15.06 5.50 9.40
N ALA A 134 15.65 5.24 8.23
CA ALA A 134 15.21 5.88 6.99
C ALA A 134 13.82 5.41 6.56
N THR A 135 13.53 4.11 6.69
CA THR A 135 12.20 3.55 6.43
C THR A 135 11.14 4.16 7.34
N LEU A 136 11.41 4.23 8.65
CA LEU A 136 10.50 4.84 9.62
C LEU A 136 10.26 6.32 9.32
N ALA A 137 11.32 7.08 9.04
CA ALA A 137 11.20 8.49 8.70
C ALA A 137 10.34 8.71 7.45
N MET A 138 10.52 7.89 6.42
CA MET A 138 9.74 7.95 5.18
C MET A 138 8.28 7.58 5.43
N GLU A 139 8.01 6.42 6.03
CA GLU A 139 6.63 5.93 6.23
C GLU A 139 5.83 6.84 7.17
N ILE A 140 6.41 7.24 8.31
CA ILE A 140 5.76 8.15 9.26
C ILE A 140 5.58 9.53 8.65
N GLY A 141 6.59 10.05 7.96
CA GLY A 141 6.53 11.35 7.29
C GLY A 141 5.41 11.41 6.25
N LEU A 142 5.33 10.40 5.38
CA LEU A 142 4.24 10.28 4.40
C LEU A 142 2.89 10.17 5.08
N PHE A 143 2.77 9.34 6.12
CA PHE A 143 1.51 9.13 6.84
C PHE A 143 1.01 10.41 7.49
N VAL A 144 1.87 11.15 8.18
CA VAL A 144 1.55 12.45 8.76
C VAL A 144 1.14 13.45 7.68
N CYS A 145 1.88 13.54 6.57
CA CYS A 145 1.52 14.40 5.43
C CYS A 145 0.14 14.04 4.85
N GLY A 146 -0.14 12.75 4.66
CA GLY A 146 -1.43 12.27 4.17
C GLY A 146 -2.58 12.67 5.08
N ILE A 147 -2.43 12.46 6.40
CA ILE A 147 -3.43 12.86 7.41
C ILE A 147 -3.64 14.38 7.40
N LEU A 148 -2.56 15.17 7.36
CA LEU A 148 -2.66 16.64 7.31
C LEU A 148 -3.40 17.12 6.07
N LEU A 149 -3.13 16.52 4.91
CA LEU A 149 -3.86 16.83 3.67
C LEU A 149 -5.34 16.46 3.79
N TYR A 150 -5.64 15.31 4.39
CA TYR A 150 -7.01 14.88 4.63
C TYR A 150 -7.77 15.85 5.54
N VAL A 151 -7.22 16.16 6.71
CA VAL A 151 -7.86 17.05 7.69
C VAL A 151 -8.05 18.46 7.15
N ARG A 152 -7.10 18.96 6.35
CA ARG A 152 -7.23 20.27 5.69
C ARG A 152 -8.26 20.28 4.55
N SER A 153 -8.56 19.12 3.96
CA SER A 153 -9.46 19.01 2.81
C SER A 153 -10.87 18.54 3.17
N THR A 154 -11.09 18.12 4.43
CA THR A 154 -12.36 17.57 4.88
C THR A 154 -12.79 18.19 6.21
N ARG A 155 -14.09 18.09 6.51
CA ARG A 155 -14.62 18.45 7.84
C ARG A 155 -15.50 17.31 8.32
N ALA A 156 -15.34 16.92 9.59
CA ALA A 156 -16.24 16.00 10.23
C ALA A 156 -17.65 16.63 10.30
N ARG A 157 -18.69 15.85 10.02
CA ARG A 157 -20.07 16.30 10.11
C ARG A 157 -20.56 16.38 11.55
N ASP A 158 -20.01 15.52 12.39
CA ASP A 158 -20.39 15.33 13.80
C ASP A 158 -19.20 14.80 14.61
N ALA A 159 -19.42 14.62 15.91
CA ALA A 159 -18.41 14.06 16.81
C ALA A 159 -18.05 12.60 16.45
N ALA A 160 -19.00 11.81 15.94
CA ALA A 160 -18.73 10.44 15.53
C ALA A 160 -17.72 10.40 14.38
N GLY A 161 -17.93 11.22 13.34
CA GLY A 161 -16.99 11.32 12.21
C GLY A 161 -15.61 11.81 12.65
N HIS A 162 -15.52 12.72 13.61
CA HIS A 162 -14.25 13.16 14.18
C HIS A 162 -13.50 12.03 14.88
N TRP A 163 -14.13 11.36 15.81
CA TRP A 163 -13.51 10.29 16.60
C TRP A 163 -13.19 9.05 15.77
N THR A 164 -14.03 8.72 14.78
CA THR A 164 -13.76 7.59 13.86
C THR A 164 -12.47 7.80 13.07
N LEU A 165 -12.17 9.03 12.61
CA LEU A 165 -10.90 9.32 11.93
C LEU A 165 -9.71 9.03 12.87
N TRP A 166 -9.74 9.56 14.09
CA TRP A 166 -8.60 9.39 14.99
C TRP A 166 -8.47 7.96 15.51
N ALA A 167 -9.57 7.24 15.69
CA ALA A 167 -9.56 5.81 16.00
C ALA A 167 -8.92 5.01 14.84
N LEU A 168 -9.24 5.34 13.59
CA LEU A 168 -8.62 4.72 12.41
C LEU A 168 -7.12 5.01 12.34
N VAL A 169 -6.71 6.26 12.56
CA VAL A 169 -5.29 6.65 12.58
C VAL A 169 -4.54 5.90 13.68
N ALA A 170 -5.12 5.81 14.89
CA ALA A 170 -4.54 5.07 15.99
C ALA A 170 -4.45 3.57 15.68
N LEU A 171 -5.49 2.98 15.08
CA LEU A 171 -5.50 1.57 14.69
C LEU A 171 -4.39 1.26 13.68
N LEU A 172 -4.26 2.07 12.63
CA LEU A 172 -3.19 1.90 11.63
C LEU A 172 -1.79 2.03 12.25
N GLY A 173 -1.62 2.99 13.17
CA GLY A 173 -0.38 3.16 13.93
C GLY A 173 -0.08 1.96 14.84
N LEU A 174 -1.08 1.40 15.52
CA LEU A 174 -0.93 0.20 16.36
C LEU A 174 -0.58 -1.03 15.54
N ILE A 175 -1.23 -1.25 14.39
CA ILE A 175 -0.90 -2.34 13.47
C ILE A 175 0.54 -2.19 12.98
N TYR A 176 0.94 -0.98 12.59
CA TYR A 176 2.30 -0.71 12.14
C TYR A 176 3.34 -0.98 13.25
N ALA A 177 3.09 -0.50 14.46
CA ALA A 177 3.96 -0.76 15.61
C ALA A 177 4.01 -2.27 15.94
N GLY A 178 2.89 -2.97 15.88
CA GLY A 178 2.82 -4.42 16.07
C GLY A 178 3.63 -5.19 15.03
N ASN A 179 3.60 -4.76 13.77
CA ASN A 179 4.42 -5.36 12.71
C ASN A 179 5.91 -5.08 12.90
N LEU A 180 6.27 -3.92 13.44
CA LEU A 180 7.66 -3.52 13.68
C LEU A 180 8.27 -4.21 14.91
N LEU A 181 7.51 -4.27 16.01
CA LEU A 181 7.99 -4.77 17.30
C LEU A 181 7.72 -6.27 17.52
N GLY A 182 6.86 -6.85 16.69
CA GLY A 182 6.50 -8.25 16.77
C GLY A 182 7.61 -9.18 16.27
N PRO A 183 7.61 -10.44 16.68
CA PRO A 183 8.54 -11.42 16.13
C PRO A 183 8.29 -11.63 14.63
N PRO A 184 9.31 -11.99 13.84
CA PRO A 184 9.11 -12.34 12.44
C PRO A 184 8.06 -13.46 12.32
N PRO A 185 7.26 -13.48 11.22
CA PRO A 185 6.31 -14.55 11.01
C PRO A 185 7.06 -15.87 10.82
N PRO A 186 6.56 -17.00 11.41
CA PRO A 186 7.24 -18.30 11.31
C PRO A 186 7.18 -18.87 9.89
N ASP A 187 6.14 -18.54 9.13
CA ASP A 187 5.93 -19.01 7.76
C ASP A 187 5.11 -18.01 6.93
N VAL A 188 4.95 -18.31 5.64
CA VAL A 188 4.23 -17.45 4.69
C VAL A 188 2.74 -17.35 5.01
N LEU A 189 2.10 -18.45 5.45
CA LEU A 189 0.67 -18.45 5.80
C LEU A 189 0.39 -17.58 7.02
N ALA A 190 1.26 -17.63 8.04
CA ALA A 190 1.18 -16.76 9.21
C ALA A 190 1.37 -15.27 8.81
N LYS A 191 2.21 -14.99 7.80
CA LYS A 191 2.38 -13.63 7.27
C LYS A 191 1.13 -13.15 6.56
N ILE A 192 0.52 -13.97 5.71
CA ILE A 192 -0.73 -13.64 5.01
C ILE A 192 -1.84 -13.38 6.03
N GLY A 193 -1.99 -14.22 7.05
CA GLY A 193 -2.97 -14.03 8.12
C GLY A 193 -2.79 -12.70 8.87
N ARG A 194 -1.54 -12.25 9.10
CA ARG A 194 -1.25 -10.94 9.71
C ARG A 194 -1.52 -9.77 8.79
N ALA A 195 -1.48 -9.97 7.48
CA ALA A 195 -1.77 -8.92 6.50
C ALA A 195 -3.28 -8.67 6.35
N HIS A 196 -4.11 -9.60 6.80
CA HIS A 196 -5.58 -9.50 6.73
C HIS A 196 -6.23 -9.11 8.06
N VAL A 197 -5.46 -8.97 9.13
CA VAL A 197 -5.89 -8.47 10.45
C VAL A 197 -5.48 -7.04 10.61
#